data_6fd3717d9fc737ba6fd42abb46aa2e93
#
_entry.id   6fd3717d9fc737ba6fd42abb46aa2e93
#
_cell.length_a   1.000
_cell.length_b   1.000
_cell.length_c   1.000
_cell.angle_alpha   90.00
_cell.angle_beta   90.00
_cell.angle_gamma   90.00
#
_symmetry.space_group_name_H-M   'P 1'
#
loop_
_entity.id
_entity.type
_entity.pdbx_description
1 polymer ?
#
loop_
_entity_poly.entity_id
_entity_poly.type
_entity_poly.pdbx_seq_one_letter_code
_entity_poly.pdbx_strand_id
1 'polypeptide(L)'
;LGAFVLLITINVSAQEINWMTFEEAVALQKKNPKKIMMDVYTVWCGPCKLLDLRTFKNKDVVAYVNENFYAVKFIGEGNSTITYKDNTLTNPAYDASRAKKRNSAHEFTRVLGIRAYPTIAFFDEELRLIAPIAGFKGPRQLELYLKLFKGDTYKEMKSQEQFNKYVKAFKPTFGQAQ
;
A
#
# COMPACT_ATOMS: atom_id res chain seq x y z
N LEU A 1 19.17 -7.89 53.64
CA LEU A 1 18.82 -6.96 52.55
C LEU A 1 18.59 -7.79 51.27
N GLY A 2 17.29 -8.05 50.93
CA GLY A 2 16.91 -8.74 49.68
C GLY A 2 16.74 -7.74 48.56
N ALA A 3 17.51 -7.87 47.52
CA ALA A 3 17.33 -7.08 46.31
C ALA A 3 16.12 -7.61 45.52
N PHE A 4 15.07 -6.82 45.41
CA PHE A 4 13.88 -7.12 44.59
C PHE A 4 14.19 -6.75 43.14
N VAL A 5 14.50 -7.76 42.30
CA VAL A 5 14.69 -7.54 40.85
C VAL A 5 13.32 -7.40 40.18
N LEU A 6 12.98 -6.16 39.80
CA LEU A 6 11.77 -5.87 39.04
C LEU A 6 11.99 -6.30 37.56
N LEU A 7 11.43 -7.44 37.17
CA LEU A 7 11.39 -7.89 35.80
C LEU A 7 10.39 -7.03 35.01
N ILE A 8 10.88 -6.05 34.26
CA ILE A 8 10.09 -5.28 33.31
C ILE A 8 9.87 -6.17 32.07
N THR A 9 8.70 -6.75 31.94
CA THR A 9 8.29 -7.45 30.73
C THR A 9 7.98 -6.41 29.65
N ILE A 10 8.87 -6.22 28.69
CA ILE A 10 8.60 -5.41 27.49
C ILE A 10 7.66 -6.23 26.62
N ASN A 11 6.38 -5.88 26.59
CA ASN A 11 5.44 -6.39 25.60
C ASN A 11 5.83 -5.82 24.23
N VAL A 12 6.60 -6.56 23.43
CA VAL A 12 6.81 -6.27 22.02
C VAL A 12 5.52 -6.65 21.29
N SER A 13 4.59 -5.72 21.21
CA SER A 13 3.47 -5.83 20.28
C SER A 13 4.05 -5.89 18.86
N ALA A 14 3.68 -6.91 18.08
CA ALA A 14 4.06 -6.95 16.67
C ALA A 14 3.51 -5.67 16.00
N GLN A 15 4.40 -4.84 15.51
CA GLN A 15 4.01 -3.61 14.84
C GLN A 15 3.29 -3.98 13.54
N GLU A 16 2.12 -3.37 13.31
CA GLU A 16 1.34 -3.53 12.08
C GLU A 16 1.43 -2.28 11.22
N ILE A 17 1.08 -2.39 9.93
CA ILE A 17 0.95 -1.22 9.07
C ILE A 17 -0.20 -0.34 9.58
N ASN A 18 0.04 0.96 9.70
CA ASN A 18 -0.95 1.94 10.12
C ASN A 18 -1.91 2.26 8.95
N TRP A 19 -2.82 1.33 8.68
CA TRP A 19 -3.80 1.47 7.62
C TRP A 19 -4.82 2.57 7.93
N MET A 20 -5.15 3.34 6.90
CA MET A 20 -6.13 4.43 6.97
C MET A 20 -6.99 4.46 5.70
N THR A 21 -8.04 5.28 5.71
CA THR A 21 -8.83 5.61 4.52
C THR A 21 -8.05 6.55 3.59
N PHE A 22 -8.49 6.66 2.35
CA PHE A 22 -7.88 7.59 1.40
C PHE A 22 -8.03 9.05 1.85
N GLU A 23 -9.19 9.41 2.40
CA GLU A 23 -9.51 10.74 2.92
C GLU A 23 -8.61 11.12 4.09
N GLU A 24 -8.37 10.18 5.03
CA GLU A 24 -7.44 10.40 6.15
C GLU A 24 -6.01 10.63 5.66
N ALA A 25 -5.56 9.84 4.69
CA ALA A 25 -4.23 10.00 4.10
C ALA A 25 -4.08 11.37 3.40
N VAL A 26 -5.09 11.79 2.65
CA VAL A 26 -5.12 13.11 1.99
C VAL A 26 -5.11 14.25 3.02
N ALA A 27 -5.87 14.11 4.12
CA ALA A 27 -5.89 15.11 5.19
C ALA A 27 -4.55 15.23 5.91
N LEU A 28 -3.87 14.10 6.12
CA LEU A 28 -2.51 14.06 6.70
C LEU A 28 -1.48 14.64 5.74
N GLN A 29 -1.56 14.31 4.46
CA GLN A 29 -0.64 14.79 3.43
C GLN A 29 -0.64 16.32 3.28
N LYS A 30 -1.80 16.97 3.46
CA LYS A 30 -1.92 18.45 3.47
C LYS A 30 -1.13 19.10 4.62
N LYS A 31 -0.97 18.39 5.75
CA LYS A 31 -0.26 18.88 6.94
C LYS A 31 1.21 18.53 6.93
N ASN A 32 1.51 17.32 6.49
CA ASN A 32 2.86 16.77 6.40
C ASN A 32 2.98 15.97 5.09
N PRO A 33 3.51 16.58 4.03
CA PRO A 33 3.63 15.94 2.72
C PRO A 33 4.43 14.63 2.80
N LYS A 34 3.77 13.54 2.43
CA LYS A 34 4.34 12.19 2.35
C LYS A 34 3.59 11.41 1.26
N LYS A 35 4.29 10.57 0.53
CA LYS A 35 3.69 9.74 -0.50
C LYS A 35 2.68 8.74 0.08
N ILE A 36 1.70 8.34 -0.73
CA ILE A 36 0.68 7.37 -0.34
C ILE A 36 1.00 6.03 -1.02
N MET A 37 0.94 4.95 -0.23
CA MET A 37 0.89 3.58 -0.71
C MET A 37 -0.52 3.04 -0.47
N MET A 38 -1.27 2.72 -1.52
CA MET A 38 -2.63 2.22 -1.42
C MET A 38 -2.73 0.77 -1.90
N ASP A 39 -3.13 -0.13 -1.01
CA ASP A 39 -3.52 -1.49 -1.36
C ASP A 39 -4.96 -1.51 -1.87
N VAL A 40 -5.12 -1.80 -3.15
CA VAL A 40 -6.41 -1.96 -3.80
C VAL A 40 -6.73 -3.45 -3.90
N TYR A 41 -7.72 -3.87 -3.13
CA TYR A 41 -8.07 -5.27 -2.95
C TYR A 41 -9.57 -5.52 -3.10
N THR A 42 -9.99 -6.78 -3.10
CA THR A 42 -11.38 -7.20 -2.98
C THR A 42 -11.54 -8.30 -1.95
N VAL A 43 -12.72 -8.40 -1.35
CA VAL A 43 -13.00 -9.35 -0.27
C VAL A 43 -12.91 -10.82 -0.69
N TRP A 44 -13.13 -11.10 -1.98
CA TRP A 44 -13.08 -12.45 -2.57
C TRP A 44 -11.71 -12.84 -3.11
N CYS A 45 -10.74 -11.92 -3.14
CA CYS A 45 -9.44 -12.09 -3.78
C CYS A 45 -8.47 -12.93 -2.93
N GLY A 46 -8.20 -14.15 -3.33
CA GLY A 46 -7.24 -15.05 -2.65
C GLY A 46 -5.81 -14.47 -2.59
N PRO A 47 -5.23 -14.01 -3.71
CA PRO A 47 -3.90 -13.38 -3.70
C PRO A 47 -3.79 -12.13 -2.81
N CYS A 48 -4.90 -11.38 -2.61
CA CYS A 48 -4.91 -10.23 -1.70
C CYS A 48 -4.72 -10.70 -0.24
N LYS A 49 -5.39 -11.78 0.15
CA LYS A 49 -5.21 -12.39 1.48
C LYS A 49 -3.78 -12.88 1.69
N LEU A 50 -3.13 -13.42 0.65
CA LEU A 50 -1.72 -13.81 0.72
C LEU A 50 -0.80 -12.58 0.88
N LEU A 51 -1.11 -11.47 0.21
CA LEU A 51 -0.38 -10.21 0.36
C LEU A 51 -0.46 -9.70 1.81
N ASP A 52 -1.66 -9.72 2.40
CA ASP A 52 -1.87 -9.36 3.81
C ASP A 52 -1.05 -10.26 4.75
N LEU A 53 -1.10 -11.58 4.54
CA LEU A 53 -0.48 -12.54 5.45
C LEU A 53 1.05 -12.60 5.34
N ARG A 54 1.60 -12.50 4.12
CA ARG A 54 3.02 -12.76 3.86
C ARG A 54 3.85 -11.50 3.69
N THR A 55 3.26 -10.43 3.14
CA THR A 55 3.99 -9.21 2.84
C THR A 55 3.72 -8.12 3.85
N PHE A 56 2.46 -7.82 4.13
CA PHE A 56 2.10 -6.74 5.05
C PHE A 56 2.26 -7.09 6.54
N LYS A 57 2.58 -8.35 6.87
CA LYS A 57 3.03 -8.76 8.21
C LYS A 57 4.55 -8.93 8.33
N ASN A 58 5.30 -8.75 7.24
CA ASN A 58 6.74 -8.77 7.32
C ASN A 58 7.25 -7.52 8.06
N LYS A 59 8.10 -7.72 9.08
CA LYS A 59 8.58 -6.66 9.98
C LYS A 59 9.25 -5.50 9.24
N ASP A 60 10.04 -5.82 8.20
CA ASP A 60 10.80 -4.81 7.46
C ASP A 60 9.86 -3.98 6.58
N VAL A 61 8.86 -4.62 5.96
CA VAL A 61 7.81 -3.93 5.20
C VAL A 61 7.00 -3.01 6.11
N VAL A 62 6.56 -3.52 7.27
CA VAL A 62 5.78 -2.74 8.24
C VAL A 62 6.55 -1.50 8.69
N ALA A 63 7.78 -1.68 9.13
CA ALA A 63 8.62 -0.56 9.59
C ALA A 63 8.81 0.47 8.48
N TYR A 64 9.19 0.02 7.28
CA TYR A 64 9.48 0.91 6.16
C TYR A 64 8.25 1.66 5.66
N VAL A 65 7.11 1.00 5.57
CA VAL A 65 5.85 1.63 5.13
C VAL A 65 5.38 2.68 6.14
N ASN A 66 5.35 2.34 7.43
CA ASN A 66 4.92 3.27 8.47
C ASN A 66 5.79 4.52 8.55
N GLU A 67 7.09 4.37 8.34
CA GLU A 67 8.02 5.49 8.34
C GLU A 67 7.85 6.40 7.11
N ASN A 68 7.69 5.82 5.92
CA ASN A 68 7.90 6.52 4.66
C ASN A 68 6.63 6.81 3.85
N PHE A 69 5.48 6.20 4.19
CA PHE A 69 4.24 6.33 3.44
C PHE A 69 3.04 6.55 4.35
N TYR A 70 1.99 7.15 3.82
CA TYR A 70 0.64 6.97 4.34
C TYR A 70 0.06 5.72 3.70
N ALA A 71 -0.30 4.73 4.51
CA ALA A 71 -0.78 3.44 4.03
C ALA A 71 -2.31 3.41 3.96
N VAL A 72 -2.86 3.18 2.79
CA VAL A 72 -4.31 3.17 2.54
C VAL A 72 -4.78 1.77 2.18
N LYS A 73 -5.89 1.33 2.78
CA LYS A 73 -6.67 0.17 2.34
C LYS A 73 -7.89 0.62 1.56
N PHE A 74 -8.05 0.13 0.33
CA PHE A 74 -9.19 0.48 -0.51
C PHE A 74 -9.83 -0.76 -1.15
N ILE A 75 -11.14 -0.94 -0.95
CA ILE A 75 -11.89 -2.03 -1.59
C ILE A 75 -12.25 -1.59 -3.01
N GLY A 76 -11.55 -2.15 -4.00
CA GLY A 76 -11.68 -1.76 -5.40
C GLY A 76 -13.05 -2.04 -6.04
N GLU A 77 -13.87 -2.87 -5.39
CA GLU A 77 -15.28 -3.15 -5.75
C GLU A 77 -16.23 -2.79 -4.60
N GLY A 78 -15.83 -1.89 -3.71
CA GLY A 78 -16.64 -1.41 -2.59
C GLY A 78 -17.63 -0.30 -2.99
N ASN A 79 -18.31 0.25 -1.99
CA ASN A 79 -19.31 1.31 -2.14
C ASN A 79 -18.97 2.58 -1.38
N SER A 80 -17.71 2.76 -0.97
CA SER A 80 -17.26 3.99 -0.33
C SER A 80 -17.39 5.19 -1.28
N THR A 81 -17.41 6.40 -0.71
CA THR A 81 -17.28 7.62 -1.48
C THR A 81 -15.84 8.11 -1.38
N ILE A 82 -15.20 8.42 -2.49
CA ILE A 82 -13.82 8.91 -2.57
C ILE A 82 -13.81 10.28 -3.24
N THR A 83 -13.13 11.25 -2.60
CA THR A 83 -12.86 12.55 -3.22
C THR A 83 -11.44 12.55 -3.79
N TYR A 84 -11.33 12.60 -5.11
CA TYR A 84 -10.05 12.61 -5.81
C TYR A 84 -10.01 13.69 -6.89
N LYS A 85 -9.07 14.63 -6.79
CA LYS A 85 -8.93 15.78 -7.72
C LYS A 85 -10.26 16.50 -7.96
N ASP A 86 -10.90 16.90 -6.88
CA ASP A 86 -12.18 17.62 -6.85
C ASP A 86 -13.38 16.84 -7.43
N ASN A 87 -13.21 15.57 -7.76
CA ASN A 87 -14.30 14.70 -8.21
C ASN A 87 -14.73 13.78 -7.07
N THR A 88 -16.03 13.67 -6.88
CA THR A 88 -16.63 12.67 -6.01
C THR A 88 -16.87 11.39 -6.79
N LEU A 89 -16.16 10.33 -6.42
CA LEU A 89 -16.18 9.02 -7.07
C LEU A 89 -16.91 8.02 -6.17
N THR A 90 -17.79 7.24 -6.74
CA THR A 90 -18.64 6.26 -6.05
C THR A 90 -18.65 4.92 -6.80
N ASN A 91 -19.54 4.03 -6.43
CA ASN A 91 -19.82 2.81 -7.18
C ASN A 91 -21.33 2.66 -7.40
N PRO A 92 -21.94 3.38 -8.35
CA PRO A 92 -23.37 3.38 -8.55
C PRO A 92 -23.95 2.02 -8.98
N ALA A 93 -23.11 1.13 -9.51
CA ALA A 93 -23.51 -0.23 -9.89
C ALA A 93 -23.19 -1.27 -8.81
N TYR A 94 -22.88 -0.85 -7.57
CA TYR A 94 -22.62 -1.75 -6.46
C TYR A 94 -23.88 -2.52 -6.07
N ASP A 95 -23.77 -3.84 -6.00
CA ASP A 95 -24.84 -4.74 -5.55
C ASP A 95 -24.55 -5.23 -4.13
N ALA A 96 -25.33 -4.77 -3.15
CA ALA A 96 -25.17 -5.13 -1.75
C ALA A 96 -25.37 -6.65 -1.50
N SER A 97 -26.18 -7.34 -2.31
CA SER A 97 -26.36 -8.80 -2.19
C SER A 97 -25.09 -9.58 -2.55
N ARG A 98 -24.16 -8.94 -3.25
CA ARG A 98 -22.86 -9.48 -3.69
C ARG A 98 -21.68 -8.91 -2.90
N ALA A 99 -21.90 -8.30 -1.73
CA ALA A 99 -20.85 -7.65 -0.94
C ALA A 99 -19.64 -8.56 -0.62
N LYS A 100 -19.84 -9.89 -0.52
CA LYS A 100 -18.78 -10.88 -0.28
C LYS A 100 -18.29 -11.61 -1.54
N LYS A 101 -18.76 -11.22 -2.71
CA LYS A 101 -18.47 -11.82 -4.02
C LYS A 101 -17.93 -10.74 -4.97
N ARG A 102 -17.65 -11.14 -6.22
CA ARG A 102 -17.28 -10.19 -7.28
C ARG A 102 -18.42 -9.21 -7.51
N ASN A 103 -18.08 -7.93 -7.55
CA ASN A 103 -18.99 -6.80 -7.71
C ASN A 103 -18.52 -5.89 -8.85
N SER A 104 -19.24 -4.80 -9.11
CA SER A 104 -18.79 -3.76 -10.05
C SER A 104 -17.54 -3.06 -9.51
N ALA A 105 -16.62 -2.70 -10.41
CA ALA A 105 -15.46 -1.91 -10.04
C ALA A 105 -15.88 -0.48 -9.64
N HIS A 106 -15.32 0.01 -8.55
CA HIS A 106 -15.50 1.39 -8.10
C HIS A 106 -14.98 2.39 -9.14
N GLU A 107 -15.60 3.57 -9.26
CA GLU A 107 -15.13 4.61 -10.19
C GLU A 107 -13.65 4.98 -9.96
N PHE A 108 -13.22 5.07 -8.73
CA PHE A 108 -11.81 5.34 -8.40
C PHE A 108 -10.88 4.25 -8.94
N THR A 109 -11.25 2.97 -8.83
CA THR A 109 -10.53 1.84 -9.44
C THR A 109 -10.35 2.02 -10.94
N ARG A 110 -11.43 2.45 -11.63
CA ARG A 110 -11.41 2.71 -13.08
C ARG A 110 -10.57 3.92 -13.45
N VAL A 111 -10.69 5.02 -12.71
CA VAL A 111 -9.89 6.25 -12.91
C VAL A 111 -8.39 5.97 -12.77
N LEU A 112 -7.99 5.08 -11.84
CA LEU A 112 -6.60 4.68 -11.64
C LEU A 112 -6.13 3.63 -12.66
N GLY A 113 -6.98 3.17 -13.58
CA GLY A 113 -6.63 2.15 -14.58
C GLY A 113 -6.37 0.77 -14.00
N ILE A 114 -6.89 0.47 -12.80
CA ILE A 114 -6.67 -0.81 -12.11
C ILE A 114 -7.61 -1.86 -12.69
N ARG A 115 -7.04 -2.99 -13.15
CA ARG A 115 -7.76 -4.08 -13.83
C ARG A 115 -7.58 -5.44 -13.16
N ALA A 116 -6.77 -5.52 -12.12
CA ALA A 116 -6.47 -6.77 -11.41
C ALA A 116 -6.29 -6.52 -9.91
N TYR A 117 -6.50 -7.55 -9.10
CA TYR A 117 -6.31 -7.51 -7.65
C TYR A 117 -5.38 -8.63 -7.18
N PRO A 118 -4.51 -8.35 -6.17
CA PRO A 118 -4.25 -7.04 -5.60
C PRO A 118 -3.53 -6.10 -6.57
N THR A 119 -3.67 -4.80 -6.37
CA THR A 119 -2.81 -3.79 -6.99
C THR A 119 -2.36 -2.81 -5.91
N ILE A 120 -1.07 -2.55 -5.81
CA ILE A 120 -0.52 -1.53 -4.93
C ILE A 120 -0.31 -0.26 -5.75
N ALA A 121 -1.11 0.77 -5.49
CA ALA A 121 -1.03 2.06 -6.16
C ALA A 121 -0.21 3.05 -5.33
N PHE A 122 0.72 3.76 -5.97
CA PHE A 122 1.54 4.76 -5.33
C PHE A 122 1.17 6.16 -5.83
N PHE A 123 1.07 7.11 -4.90
CA PHE A 123 0.79 8.52 -5.21
C PHE A 123 1.90 9.40 -4.65
N ASP A 124 2.19 10.47 -5.39
CA ASP A 124 3.10 11.51 -4.93
C ASP A 124 2.43 12.49 -3.93
N GLU A 125 3.17 13.48 -3.50
CA GLU A 125 2.75 14.46 -2.50
C GLU A 125 1.65 15.42 -3.03
N GLU A 126 1.43 15.46 -4.35
CA GLU A 126 0.36 16.23 -5.01
C GLU A 126 -0.81 15.33 -5.48
N LEU A 127 -0.93 14.12 -4.92
CA LEU A 127 -1.96 13.14 -5.26
C LEU A 127 -1.96 12.71 -6.74
N ARG A 128 -0.82 12.81 -7.43
CA ARG A 128 -0.68 12.23 -8.77
C ARG A 128 -0.32 10.75 -8.65
N LEU A 129 -1.01 9.91 -9.41
CA LEU A 129 -0.68 8.49 -9.49
C LEU A 129 0.72 8.32 -10.08
N ILE A 130 1.64 7.72 -9.30
CA ILE A 130 2.98 7.37 -9.78
C ILE A 130 2.90 6.10 -10.62
N ALA A 131 2.40 5.02 -10.03
CA ALA A 131 2.24 3.74 -10.71
C ALA A 131 1.27 2.81 -9.97
N PRO A 132 0.44 2.04 -10.70
CA PRO A 132 -0.28 0.87 -10.17
C PRO A 132 0.56 -0.39 -10.40
N ILE A 133 0.97 -1.06 -9.33
CA ILE A 133 1.76 -2.29 -9.37
C ILE A 133 0.84 -3.49 -9.15
N ALA A 134 0.45 -4.14 -10.22
CA ALA A 134 -0.50 -5.24 -10.18
C ALA A 134 0.10 -6.57 -9.71
N GLY A 135 -0.72 -7.38 -9.05
CA GLY A 135 -0.43 -8.74 -8.61
C GLY A 135 0.32 -8.83 -7.29
N PHE A 136 0.33 -10.03 -6.73
CA PHE A 136 1.05 -10.33 -5.49
C PHE A 136 2.53 -9.95 -5.60
N LYS A 137 3.04 -9.30 -4.57
CA LYS A 137 4.47 -8.98 -4.39
C LYS A 137 4.92 -9.48 -3.04
N GLY A 138 5.88 -10.40 -2.99
CA GLY A 138 6.54 -10.77 -1.74
C GLY A 138 7.35 -9.59 -1.15
N PRO A 139 7.81 -9.69 0.12
CA PRO A 139 8.52 -8.58 0.78
C PRO A 139 9.66 -7.99 -0.03
N ARG A 140 10.54 -8.82 -0.60
CA ARG A 140 11.67 -8.39 -1.44
C ARG A 140 11.25 -7.72 -2.74
N GLN A 141 10.15 -8.18 -3.34
CA GLN A 141 9.63 -7.58 -4.56
C GLN A 141 8.97 -6.23 -4.27
N LEU A 142 8.24 -6.13 -3.16
CA LEU A 142 7.63 -4.87 -2.75
C LEU A 142 8.69 -3.85 -2.34
N GLU A 143 9.77 -4.28 -1.68
CA GLU A 143 10.90 -3.42 -1.29
C GLU A 143 11.45 -2.60 -2.46
N LEU A 144 11.58 -3.21 -3.63
CA LEU A 144 12.06 -2.52 -4.83
C LEU A 144 11.20 -1.28 -5.14
N TYR A 145 9.89 -1.44 -5.13
CA TYR A 145 8.96 -0.34 -5.42
C TYR A 145 8.89 0.68 -4.29
N LEU A 146 8.91 0.21 -3.04
CA LEU A 146 8.93 1.10 -1.87
C LEU A 146 10.16 2.01 -1.90
N LYS A 147 11.34 1.48 -2.16
CA LYS A 147 12.58 2.26 -2.24
C LYS A 147 12.63 3.16 -3.47
N LEU A 148 12.12 2.68 -4.61
CA LEU A 148 12.04 3.46 -5.83
C LEU A 148 11.13 4.68 -5.66
N PHE A 149 9.96 4.49 -5.06
CA PHE A 149 8.94 5.54 -4.97
C PHE A 149 9.02 6.39 -3.70
N LYS A 150 9.75 5.98 -2.66
CA LYS A 150 10.00 6.83 -1.49
C LYS A 150 10.61 8.17 -1.88
N GLY A 151 11.64 8.13 -2.71
CA GLY A 151 12.30 9.31 -3.25
C GLY A 151 11.77 9.69 -4.62
N ASP A 152 12.49 10.55 -5.30
CA ASP A 152 12.12 11.07 -6.62
C ASP A 152 12.88 10.39 -7.77
N THR A 153 13.69 9.37 -7.48
CA THR A 153 14.49 8.65 -8.48
C THR A 153 13.65 8.10 -9.64
N TYR A 154 12.39 7.72 -9.39
CA TYR A 154 11.48 7.29 -10.44
C TYR A 154 11.19 8.37 -11.48
N LYS A 155 11.28 9.66 -11.13
CA LYS A 155 11.06 10.79 -12.04
C LYS A 155 12.15 10.89 -13.11
N GLU A 156 13.32 10.35 -12.83
CA GLU A 156 14.46 10.31 -13.75
C GLU A 156 14.38 9.14 -14.73
N MET A 157 13.55 8.13 -14.44
CA MET A 157 13.36 6.96 -15.29
C MET A 157 12.45 7.29 -16.47
N LYS A 158 13.06 7.54 -17.64
CA LYS A 158 12.34 7.94 -18.86
C LYS A 158 12.07 6.77 -19.82
N SER A 159 12.61 5.57 -19.52
CA SER A 159 12.47 4.40 -20.39
C SER A 159 12.37 3.10 -19.60
N GLN A 160 11.78 2.09 -20.24
CA GLN A 160 11.74 0.72 -19.70
C GLN A 160 13.15 0.17 -19.49
N GLU A 161 14.11 0.53 -20.31
CA GLU A 161 15.51 0.11 -20.17
C GLU A 161 16.13 0.61 -18.87
N GLN A 162 15.92 1.88 -18.53
CA GLN A 162 16.40 2.46 -17.28
C GLN A 162 15.76 1.77 -16.06
N PHE A 163 14.48 1.49 -16.13
CA PHE A 163 13.80 0.71 -15.08
C PHE A 163 14.39 -0.71 -14.97
N ASN A 164 14.58 -1.41 -16.09
CA ASN A 164 15.17 -2.75 -16.10
C ASN A 164 16.60 -2.75 -15.53
N LYS A 165 17.40 -1.72 -15.83
CA LYS A 165 18.73 -1.54 -15.24
C LYS A 165 18.66 -1.35 -13.73
N TYR A 166 17.72 -0.55 -13.24
CA TYR A 166 17.47 -0.38 -11.81
C TYR A 166 17.09 -1.71 -11.14
N VAL A 167 16.12 -2.44 -11.70
CA VAL A 167 15.68 -3.76 -11.20
C VAL A 167 16.86 -4.74 -11.13
N LYS A 168 17.69 -4.79 -12.17
CA LYS A 168 18.86 -5.68 -12.22
C LYS A 168 19.92 -5.33 -11.18
N ALA A 169 20.10 -4.05 -10.88
CA ALA A 169 21.06 -3.57 -9.90
C ALA A 169 20.53 -3.64 -8.46
N PHE A 170 19.22 -3.72 -8.27
CA PHE A 170 18.60 -3.69 -6.96
C PHE A 170 18.94 -4.96 -6.15
N LYS A 171 19.39 -4.75 -4.92
CA LYS A 171 19.69 -5.82 -3.97
C LYS A 171 18.71 -5.73 -2.80
N PRO A 172 17.70 -6.61 -2.72
CA PRO A 172 16.72 -6.58 -1.65
C PRO A 172 17.36 -6.97 -0.32
N THR A 173 16.91 -6.33 0.74
CA THR A 173 17.33 -6.56 2.13
C THR A 173 16.21 -7.07 3.03
N PHE A 174 14.94 -6.86 2.64
CA PHE A 174 13.80 -7.28 3.43
C PHE A 174 13.69 -8.81 3.51
N GLY A 175 13.36 -9.32 4.71
CA GLY A 175 13.22 -10.76 4.95
C GLY A 175 14.52 -11.53 4.87
N GLN A 176 15.68 -10.89 4.97
CA GLN A 176 16.94 -11.58 5.25
C GLN A 176 17.01 -11.90 6.75
N ALA A 177 17.48 -13.09 7.10
CA ALA A 177 17.83 -13.39 8.48
C ALA A 177 18.94 -12.42 8.93
N GLN A 178 18.71 -11.73 10.03
CA GLN A 178 19.73 -10.95 10.72
C GLN A 178 20.58 -11.91 11.57
#